data_666077b94bbd3b7f4624e92375d06ed2
#
_entry.id   666077b94bbd3b7f4624e92375d06ed2
#
_cell.length_a   1.000
_cell.length_b   1.000
_cell.length_c   1.000
_cell.angle_alpha   90.00
_cell.angle_beta   90.00
_cell.angle_gamma   90.00
#
_symmetry.space_group_name_H-M   'P 1'
#
loop_
_entity.id
_entity.type
_entity.pdbx_description
1 polymer ?
#
loop_
_entity_poly.entity_id
_entity_poly.type
_entity_poly.pdbx_seq_one_letter_code
_entity_poly.pdbx_strand_id
1 'polypeptide(L)'
;MPSTDSMRFDQAFGDGWDETARFEVPQTPSGSYDLFLHLRNDNRYPYANIFVIARLIADKRVVYTDTLEYAMASPDGQWLGTGFAEVKESKLYWRENDRLEEQQQYQIEVEQVQRAQGALEGHRSLPGIVSVGYSLVPHTE
;
A
#
# COMPACT_ATOMS: atom_id res chain seq x y z
N MET A 1 27.34 -0.35 10.34
CA MET A 1 26.25 -0.50 11.28
C MET A 1 24.94 -0.68 10.54
N PRO A 2 24.26 -1.78 10.79
CA PRO A 2 23.00 -1.96 10.09
C PRO A 2 22.00 -0.92 10.53
N SER A 3 21.31 -0.40 9.57
CA SER A 3 20.27 0.56 9.84
C SER A 3 19.07 -0.14 10.43
N THR A 4 18.50 0.42 11.50
CA THR A 4 17.22 -0.02 12.01
C THR A 4 16.09 0.84 11.44
N ASP A 5 16.41 1.71 10.50
CA ASP A 5 15.43 2.60 9.91
C ASP A 5 14.46 1.81 9.04
N SER A 6 13.26 2.32 8.98
CA SER A 6 12.27 1.73 8.09
C SER A 6 12.64 1.98 6.64
N MET A 7 12.28 1.04 5.79
CA MET A 7 12.43 1.17 4.34
C MET A 7 11.08 1.52 3.74
N ARG A 8 11.10 2.48 2.82
CA ARG A 8 9.87 2.90 2.17
C ARG A 8 10.12 3.13 0.69
N PHE A 9 9.21 2.62 -0.14
CA PHE A 9 9.25 2.81 -1.59
C PHE A 9 7.86 3.14 -2.08
N ASP A 10 7.77 4.08 -3.03
CA ASP A 10 6.51 4.55 -3.58
C ASP A 10 6.55 4.51 -5.09
N GLN A 11 5.40 4.26 -5.70
CA GLN A 11 5.21 4.36 -7.14
C GLN A 11 4.15 5.41 -7.41
N ALA A 12 4.49 6.38 -8.28
CA ALA A 12 3.59 7.48 -8.59
C ALA A 12 2.68 7.13 -9.76
N PHE A 13 1.47 7.68 -9.73
CA PHE A 13 0.49 7.53 -10.80
C PHE A 13 -0.01 8.93 -11.20
N GLY A 14 0.02 9.23 -12.50
CA GLY A 14 -0.36 10.55 -12.95
C GLY A 14 -1.88 10.77 -13.01
N ASP A 15 -2.56 9.92 -13.78
CA ASP A 15 -3.98 10.12 -14.06
C ASP A 15 -4.89 9.23 -13.24
N GLY A 16 -4.34 8.45 -12.36
CA GLY A 16 -5.11 7.51 -11.56
C GLY A 16 -4.45 6.16 -11.53
N TRP A 17 -4.88 5.37 -10.58
CA TRP A 17 -4.28 4.07 -10.31
C TRP A 17 -5.09 2.98 -11.00
N ASP A 18 -4.54 2.37 -12.04
CA ASP A 18 -5.25 1.31 -12.77
C ASP A 18 -4.45 0.02 -12.88
N GLU A 19 -3.15 0.05 -12.70
CA GLU A 19 -2.34 -1.16 -12.82
C GLU A 19 -1.79 -1.60 -11.47
N THR A 20 -1.41 -2.86 -11.39
CA THR A 20 -0.82 -3.40 -10.17
C THR A 20 0.49 -2.68 -9.88
N ALA A 21 0.63 -2.17 -8.66
CA ALA A 21 1.90 -1.61 -8.19
C ALA A 21 2.78 -2.78 -7.76
N ARG A 22 3.97 -2.87 -8.33
CA ARG A 22 4.92 -3.96 -8.05
C ARG A 22 6.22 -3.39 -7.53
N PHE A 23 6.70 -3.99 -6.46
CA PHE A 23 7.94 -3.55 -5.83
C PHE A 23 8.86 -4.73 -5.62
N GLU A 24 10.14 -4.54 -5.99
CA GLU A 24 11.19 -5.45 -5.58
C GLU A 24 11.69 -4.98 -4.23
N VAL A 25 11.59 -5.83 -3.21
CA VAL A 25 12.05 -5.48 -1.88
C VAL A 25 13.56 -5.69 -1.84
N PRO A 26 14.34 -4.65 -1.52
CA PRO A 26 15.78 -4.83 -1.39
C PRO A 26 16.11 -5.85 -0.31
N GLN A 27 17.28 -6.45 -0.42
CA GLN A 27 17.73 -7.42 0.58
C GLN A 27 17.66 -6.80 1.97
N THR A 28 16.99 -7.48 2.87
CA THR A 28 16.64 -6.97 4.18
C THR A 28 17.14 -7.95 5.23
N PRO A 29 17.78 -7.47 6.31
CA PRO A 29 18.23 -8.38 7.36
C PRO A 29 17.10 -9.23 7.90
N SER A 30 17.40 -10.49 8.22
CA SER A 30 16.40 -11.37 8.80
C SER A 30 15.88 -10.79 10.11
N GLY A 31 14.58 -10.85 10.29
CA GLY A 31 13.95 -10.32 11.48
C GLY A 31 12.45 -10.21 11.32
N SER A 32 11.85 -9.64 12.33
CA SER A 32 10.39 -9.40 12.32
C SER A 32 10.12 -7.95 11.97
N TYR A 33 9.15 -7.73 11.12
CA TYR A 33 8.83 -6.42 10.59
C TYR A 33 7.34 -6.16 10.63
N ASP A 34 7.01 -4.89 10.77
CA ASP A 34 5.65 -4.43 10.57
C ASP A 34 5.56 -3.89 9.14
N LEU A 35 4.53 -4.29 8.43
CA LEU A 35 4.33 -3.90 7.03
C LEU A 35 3.20 -2.90 6.95
N PHE A 36 3.46 -1.82 6.22
CA PHE A 36 2.47 -0.77 5.98
C PHE A 36 2.35 -0.49 4.51
N LEU A 37 1.17 -0.08 4.10
CA LEU A 37 0.95 0.50 2.79
C LEU A 37 0.85 2.02 2.94
N HIS A 38 1.30 2.74 1.94
CA HIS A 38 1.22 4.19 1.91
C HIS A 38 0.45 4.60 0.68
N LEU A 39 -0.59 5.38 0.88
CA LEU A 39 -1.39 5.91 -0.21
C LEU A 39 -1.41 7.42 -0.12
N ARG A 40 -1.20 8.07 -1.25
CA ARG A 40 -1.41 9.50 -1.36
C ARG A 40 -2.60 9.74 -2.24
N ASN A 41 -3.50 10.58 -1.75
CA ASN A 41 -4.70 10.92 -2.50
C ASN A 41 -4.90 12.43 -2.52
N ASP A 42 -5.57 12.89 -3.57
CA ASP A 42 -6.00 14.28 -3.64
C ASP A 42 -7.53 14.34 -3.67
N ASN A 43 -8.06 15.53 -3.90
CA ASN A 43 -9.51 15.75 -3.81
C ASN A 43 -10.30 15.10 -4.94
N ARG A 44 -9.62 14.54 -5.94
CA ARG A 44 -10.31 13.84 -7.03
C ARG A 44 -10.79 12.46 -6.64
N TYR A 45 -10.24 11.89 -5.55
CA TYR A 45 -10.63 10.55 -5.13
C TYR A 45 -12.09 10.57 -4.67
N PRO A 46 -12.97 9.76 -5.28
CA PRO A 46 -14.41 9.93 -5.07
C PRO A 46 -15.00 9.09 -3.94
N TYR A 47 -14.18 8.30 -3.24
CA TYR A 47 -14.72 7.36 -2.26
C TYR A 47 -14.18 7.68 -0.87
N ALA A 48 -14.95 7.27 0.17
CA ALA A 48 -14.54 7.42 1.55
C ALA A 48 -13.66 6.26 2.05
N ASN A 49 -13.56 5.19 1.25
CA ASN A 49 -12.75 4.02 1.59
C ASN A 49 -12.03 3.54 0.35
N ILE A 50 -11.12 2.58 0.56
CA ILE A 50 -10.45 1.92 -0.56
C ILE A 50 -10.30 0.43 -0.24
N PHE A 51 -10.52 -0.40 -1.27
CA PHE A 51 -10.28 -1.83 -1.19
C PHE A 51 -9.07 -2.17 -2.04
N VAL A 52 -8.12 -2.89 -1.46
CA VAL A 52 -6.91 -3.31 -2.17
C VAL A 52 -6.63 -4.78 -1.89
N ILE A 53 -5.92 -5.41 -2.80
CA ILE A 53 -5.34 -6.72 -2.58
C ILE A 53 -3.83 -6.52 -2.52
N ALA A 54 -3.23 -6.97 -1.42
CA ALA A 54 -1.79 -6.87 -1.21
C ALA A 54 -1.22 -8.28 -1.09
N ARG A 55 -0.13 -8.53 -1.82
CA ARG A 55 0.53 -9.83 -1.84
C ARG A 55 1.98 -9.69 -1.44
N LEU A 56 2.44 -10.61 -0.61
CA LEU A 56 3.86 -10.79 -0.40
C LEU A 56 4.31 -12.04 -1.16
N ILE A 57 5.35 -11.89 -1.96
CA ILE A 57 5.89 -12.94 -2.80
C ILE A 57 7.33 -13.16 -2.37
N ALA A 58 7.70 -14.41 -2.11
CA ALA A 58 9.06 -14.78 -1.74
C ALA A 58 9.58 -15.80 -2.75
N ASP A 59 10.71 -15.51 -3.37
CA ASP A 59 11.35 -16.38 -4.35
C ASP A 59 10.34 -16.84 -5.41
N LYS A 60 9.56 -15.87 -5.93
CA LYS A 60 8.57 -16.05 -6.98
C LYS A 60 7.34 -16.86 -6.57
N ARG A 61 7.16 -17.11 -5.29
CA ARG A 61 5.99 -17.81 -4.77
C ARG A 61 5.20 -16.88 -3.87
N VAL A 62 3.89 -16.86 -4.04
CA VAL A 62 3.02 -16.05 -3.18
C VAL A 62 3.03 -16.63 -1.77
N VAL A 63 3.46 -15.82 -0.82
CA VAL A 63 3.45 -16.21 0.59
C VAL A 63 2.05 -16.02 1.16
N TYR A 64 1.46 -14.85 0.91
CA TYR A 64 0.09 -14.59 1.31
C TYR A 64 -0.52 -13.52 0.42
N THR A 65 -1.84 -13.52 0.41
CA THR A 65 -2.66 -12.56 -0.31
C THR A 65 -3.71 -12.04 0.68
N ASP A 66 -3.76 -10.75 0.86
CA ASP A 66 -4.70 -10.13 1.79
C ASP A 66 -5.60 -9.16 1.04
N THR A 67 -6.89 -9.25 1.30
CA THR A 67 -7.85 -8.26 0.82
C THR A 67 -8.10 -7.30 1.98
N LEU A 68 -7.82 -6.03 1.75
CA LEU A 68 -7.82 -5.02 2.79
C LEU A 68 -8.78 -3.91 2.44
N GLU A 69 -9.45 -3.41 3.45
CA GLU A 69 -10.29 -2.23 3.31
C GLU A 69 -9.79 -1.18 4.28
N TYR A 70 -9.63 0.04 3.78
CA TYR A 70 -9.18 1.15 4.62
C TYR A 70 -10.14 2.32 4.48
N ALA A 71 -10.39 3.01 5.59
CA ALA A 71 -11.11 4.27 5.55
C ALA A 71 -10.15 5.35 5.06
N MET A 72 -10.63 6.19 4.16
CA MET A 72 -9.85 7.30 3.60
C MET A 72 -10.40 8.65 4.06
N ALA A 73 -11.67 8.69 4.41
CA ALA A 73 -12.33 9.90 4.87
C ALA A 73 -13.25 9.59 6.03
N SER A 74 -13.46 10.56 6.89
CA SER A 74 -14.41 10.46 7.98
C SER A 74 -15.84 10.61 7.44
N PRO A 75 -16.87 10.30 8.26
CA PRO A 75 -18.26 10.43 7.80
C PRO A 75 -18.65 11.83 7.34
N ASP A 76 -17.96 12.86 7.84
CA ASP A 76 -18.22 14.25 7.41
C ASP A 76 -17.46 14.64 6.14
N GLY A 77 -16.76 13.69 5.52
CA GLY A 77 -16.07 13.91 4.25
C GLY A 77 -14.65 14.41 4.36
N GLN A 78 -14.12 14.56 5.55
CA GLN A 78 -12.73 15.01 5.70
C GLN A 78 -11.77 13.85 5.53
N TRP A 79 -10.67 14.10 4.82
CA TRP A 79 -9.66 13.09 4.61
C TRP A 79 -8.96 12.75 5.92
N LEU A 80 -8.73 11.45 6.15
CA LEU A 80 -8.05 10.96 7.35
C LEU A 80 -6.54 11.06 7.24
N GLY A 81 -6.01 11.12 6.02
CA GLY A 81 -4.57 11.24 5.83
C GLY A 81 -4.04 12.59 6.25
N THR A 82 -2.73 12.70 6.31
CA THR A 82 -2.05 13.92 6.72
C THR A 82 -1.34 14.55 5.54
N GLY A 83 -1.08 15.83 5.64
CA GLY A 83 -0.35 16.54 4.60
C GLY A 83 -0.86 17.95 4.45
N PHE A 84 -0.12 18.70 3.64
CA PHE A 84 -0.48 20.07 3.33
C PHE A 84 -1.10 20.17 1.95
N ALA A 85 -1.84 21.22 1.70
CA ALA A 85 -2.48 21.49 0.43
C ALA A 85 -3.45 20.36 0.06
N GLU A 86 -3.43 19.94 -1.19
CA GLU A 86 -4.45 19.07 -1.74
C GLU A 86 -4.13 17.60 -1.63
N VAL A 87 -2.87 17.24 -1.38
CA VAL A 87 -2.44 15.84 -1.34
C VAL A 87 -2.33 15.40 0.11
N LYS A 88 -3.01 14.32 0.44
CA LYS A 88 -2.99 13.71 1.76
C LYS A 88 -2.33 12.35 1.69
N GLU A 89 -1.55 12.03 2.72
CA GLU A 89 -0.89 10.74 2.79
C GLU A 89 -1.48 9.93 3.93
N SER A 90 -1.80 8.66 3.64
CA SER A 90 -2.28 7.70 4.63
C SER A 90 -1.26 6.59 4.80
N LYS A 91 -0.87 6.34 6.05
CA LYS A 91 -0.04 5.20 6.41
C LYS A 91 -0.98 4.12 6.91
N LEU A 92 -1.09 3.03 6.18
CA LEU A 92 -2.11 2.04 6.37
C LEU A 92 -1.48 0.74 6.83
N TYR A 93 -2.02 0.19 7.89
CA TYR A 93 -1.50 -1.03 8.49
C TYR A 93 -1.80 -2.23 7.61
N TRP A 94 -0.81 -3.08 7.40
CA TRP A 94 -0.99 -4.30 6.62
C TRP A 94 -0.75 -5.54 7.48
N ARG A 95 0.47 -5.74 7.99
CA ARG A 95 0.77 -6.87 8.84
C ARG A 95 1.75 -6.47 9.93
N GLU A 96 1.62 -7.10 11.08
CA GLU A 96 2.46 -6.84 12.23
C GLU A 96 3.29 -8.09 12.54
N ASN A 97 4.56 -7.86 12.89
CA ASN A 97 5.43 -8.92 13.39
C ASN A 97 5.58 -10.06 12.39
N ASP A 98 5.81 -9.70 11.13
CA ASP A 98 5.97 -10.67 10.05
C ASP A 98 7.44 -10.99 9.87
N ARG A 99 7.77 -12.28 9.82
CA ARG A 99 9.17 -12.71 9.75
C ARG A 99 9.64 -12.70 8.31
N LEU A 100 10.73 -11.99 8.03
CA LEU A 100 11.38 -11.97 6.74
C LEU A 100 12.80 -12.54 6.88
N GLU A 101 13.29 -13.21 5.83
CA GLU A 101 14.60 -13.84 5.81
C GLU A 101 15.50 -13.13 4.81
N GLU A 102 16.73 -12.87 5.22
CA GLU A 102 17.67 -12.12 4.40
C GLU A 102 17.98 -12.79 3.07
N GLN A 103 18.01 -14.12 3.05
CA GLN A 103 18.39 -14.86 1.84
C GLN A 103 17.23 -15.04 0.86
N GLN A 104 16.02 -14.62 1.19
CA GLN A 104 14.91 -14.71 0.29
C GLN A 104 14.71 -13.40 -0.47
N GLN A 105 14.27 -13.50 -1.72
CA GLN A 105 13.93 -12.33 -2.51
C GLN A 105 12.45 -12.09 -2.42
N TYR A 106 12.08 -10.92 -1.91
CA TYR A 106 10.68 -10.57 -1.73
C TYR A 106 10.23 -9.57 -2.76
N GLN A 107 8.98 -9.73 -3.16
CA GLN A 107 8.26 -8.76 -3.99
C GLN A 107 6.95 -8.44 -3.29
N ILE A 108 6.49 -7.22 -3.47
CA ILE A 108 5.19 -6.80 -2.96
C ILE A 108 4.37 -6.32 -4.15
N GLU A 109 3.14 -6.80 -4.23
CA GLU A 109 2.19 -6.34 -5.24
C GLU A 109 0.95 -5.82 -4.55
N VAL A 110 0.48 -4.68 -5.03
CA VAL A 110 -0.73 -4.05 -4.51
C VAL A 110 -1.59 -3.68 -5.70
N GLU A 111 -2.84 -4.17 -5.70
CA GLU A 111 -3.79 -3.78 -6.73
C GLU A 111 -5.06 -3.27 -6.08
N GLN A 112 -5.71 -2.34 -6.75
CA GLN A 112 -6.98 -1.85 -6.28
C GLN A 112 -8.10 -2.74 -6.80
N VAL A 113 -9.11 -2.94 -5.97
CA VAL A 113 -10.30 -3.69 -6.37
C VAL A 113 -11.54 -2.86 -6.16
N GLN A 114 -11.37 -1.55 -6.07
CA GLN A 114 -12.48 -0.63 -5.97
C GLN A 114 -13.22 -0.61 -7.30
N ARG A 115 -14.54 -0.63 -7.24
CA ARG A 115 -15.36 -0.58 -8.44
C ARG A 115 -16.36 0.53 -8.31
N ALA A 116 -16.53 1.30 -9.36
CA ALA A 116 -17.64 2.23 -9.42
C ALA A 116 -18.94 1.43 -9.44
N GLN A 117 -19.94 1.95 -8.75
CA GLN A 117 -21.25 1.31 -8.72
C GLN A 117 -21.79 1.20 -10.15
N GLY A 118 -22.24 0.01 -10.51
CA GLY A 118 -22.76 -0.25 -11.84
C GLY A 118 -21.74 -0.54 -12.90
N ALA A 119 -20.45 -0.55 -12.56
CA ALA A 119 -19.42 -0.90 -13.52
C ALA A 119 -19.44 -2.40 -13.76
N LEU A 120 -19.56 -2.78 -15.01
CA LEU A 120 -19.56 -4.19 -15.38
C LEU A 120 -18.17 -4.71 -15.68
N GLU A 121 -17.28 -3.85 -16.05
CA GLU A 121 -15.94 -4.23 -16.42
C GLU A 121 -15.04 -4.18 -15.20
N GLY A 122 -14.10 -5.09 -15.20
CA GLY A 122 -13.34 -5.45 -14.05
C GLY A 122 -12.79 -4.30 -13.22
N HIS A 123 -11.92 -3.53 -13.77
CA HIS A 123 -11.35 -2.45 -12.99
C HIS A 123 -11.35 -1.17 -13.80
N ARG A 124 -11.37 -0.09 -13.08
CA ARG A 124 -11.20 1.23 -13.66
C ARG A 124 -10.07 1.92 -12.95
N SER A 125 -9.46 2.87 -13.65
CA SER A 125 -8.51 3.74 -13.03
C SER A 125 -9.16 4.48 -11.86
N LEU A 126 -8.46 4.54 -10.72
CA LEU A 126 -8.95 5.29 -9.56
C LEU A 126 -8.38 6.69 -9.61
N PRO A 127 -9.20 7.69 -9.95
CA PRO A 127 -8.70 9.06 -9.95
C PRO A 127 -8.37 9.49 -8.53
N GLY A 128 -7.40 10.37 -8.40
CA GLY A 128 -7.07 10.93 -7.12
C GLY A 128 -6.10 10.12 -6.27
N ILE A 129 -5.80 8.89 -6.64
CA ILE A 129 -4.72 8.15 -5.99
C ILE A 129 -3.44 8.48 -6.74
N VAL A 130 -2.59 9.29 -6.12
CA VAL A 130 -1.42 9.81 -6.81
C VAL A 130 -0.16 8.99 -6.56
N SER A 131 -0.13 8.20 -5.50
CA SER A 131 0.96 7.24 -5.31
C SER A 131 0.54 6.12 -4.38
N VAL A 132 1.20 4.98 -4.55
CA VAL A 132 1.03 3.78 -3.72
C VAL A 132 2.43 3.35 -3.32
N GLY A 133 2.60 2.97 -2.07
CA GLY A 133 3.89 2.51 -1.59
C GLY A 133 3.76 1.54 -0.45
N TYR A 134 4.90 1.06 0.00
CA TYR A 134 4.97 0.20 1.18
C TYR A 134 6.14 0.61 2.04
N SER A 135 6.08 0.23 3.31
CA SER A 135 7.24 0.35 4.19
C SER A 135 7.36 -0.88 5.06
N LEU A 136 8.60 -1.19 5.41
CA LEU A 136 8.96 -2.22 6.38
C LEU A 136 9.58 -1.51 7.56
N VAL A 137 9.05 -1.77 8.75
CA VAL A 137 9.52 -1.17 9.99
C VAL A 137 9.91 -2.31 10.91
N PRO A 138 11.14 -2.33 11.45
CA PRO A 138 11.50 -3.39 12.40
C PRO A 138 10.49 -3.41 13.55
N HIS A 139 10.02 -4.63 13.86
CA HIS A 139 9.03 -4.78 14.91
C HIS A 139 9.67 -4.58 16.28
N THR A 140 9.05 -3.78 17.10
CA THR A 140 9.46 -3.56 18.48
C THR A 140 8.36 -3.97 19.42
N GLU A 141 8.73 -4.58 20.53
CA GLU A 141 7.78 -5.00 21.53
C GLU A 141 7.64 -3.95 22.61
#